data_673af55698a528390bc3e48ff47aaf3b
#
_entry.id   673af55698a528390bc3e48ff47aaf3b
#
_cell.length_a   1.000
_cell.length_b   1.000
_cell.length_c   1.000
_cell.angle_alpha   90.00
_cell.angle_beta   90.00
_cell.angle_gamma   90.00
#
_symmetry.space_group_name_H-M   'P 1'
#
loop_
_entity.id
_entity.type
_entity.pdbx_description
1 polymer ?
#
loop_
_entity_poly.entity_id
_entity_poly.type
_entity_poly.pdbx_seq_one_letter_code
_entity_poly.pdbx_strand_id
1 'polypeptide(L)'
;MKFYVDFDDCLCETGRAFAALAAELFGKKVPYEEMKHFNLRDSFDLTEAQYAELLGHEPELLADLEETPGASAVINEWIGSGHEVSIITGRPFSTYEASRAWLDRHGLRDARLYYLDKYGRGNGQADCPFILRPDDYFRMTFDYAVEDSPNAFRFFDHLPELKVLVFDRPWNREAGFPNGNYRRCFSWKEIRENAGGPG
;
A
#
# COMPACT_ATOMS: atom_id res chain seq x y z
N MET A 1 13.18 -15.28 -3.88
CA MET A 1 13.23 -13.80 -3.84
C MET A 1 12.43 -13.30 -2.66
N LYS A 2 12.71 -12.05 -2.23
CA LYS A 2 11.99 -11.36 -1.15
C LYS A 2 11.25 -10.15 -1.72
N PHE A 3 9.95 -10.09 -1.47
CA PHE A 3 9.08 -9.02 -1.95
C PHE A 3 8.58 -8.17 -0.80
N TYR A 4 8.70 -6.86 -0.97
CA TYR A 4 7.94 -5.86 -0.23
C TYR A 4 6.69 -5.53 -1.05
N VAL A 5 5.53 -5.49 -0.43
CA VAL A 5 4.28 -5.06 -1.08
C VAL A 5 3.55 -4.10 -0.16
N ASP A 6 3.21 -2.91 -0.65
CA ASP A 6 2.31 -2.03 0.07
C ASP A 6 0.87 -2.56 0.03
N PHE A 7 0.04 -2.13 0.98
CA PHE A 7 -1.33 -2.60 1.09
C PHE A 7 -2.30 -1.73 0.28
N ASP A 8 -2.35 -0.43 0.65
CA ASP A 8 -3.31 0.50 0.09
C ASP A 8 -2.95 0.89 -1.34
N ASP A 9 -3.94 0.88 -2.22
CA ASP A 9 -3.75 1.19 -3.64
C ASP A 9 -2.70 0.36 -4.38
N CYS A 10 -2.19 -0.70 -3.73
CA CYS A 10 -1.42 -1.78 -4.34
C CYS A 10 -2.22 -3.09 -4.34
N LEU A 11 -2.69 -3.55 -3.16
CA LEU A 11 -3.51 -4.76 -3.02
C LEU A 11 -5.00 -4.50 -3.19
N CYS A 12 -5.46 -3.35 -2.75
CA CYS A 12 -6.87 -2.98 -2.73
C CYS A 12 -7.08 -1.53 -3.17
N GLU A 13 -8.30 -1.20 -3.60
CA GLU A 13 -8.67 0.08 -4.21
C GLU A 13 -9.07 1.13 -3.13
N THR A 14 -8.15 1.43 -2.20
CA THR A 14 -8.40 2.30 -1.04
C THR A 14 -8.78 3.72 -1.45
N GLY A 15 -8.05 4.31 -2.38
CA GLY A 15 -8.33 5.67 -2.87
C GLY A 15 -9.71 5.79 -3.51
N ARG A 16 -10.17 4.76 -4.23
CA ARG A 16 -11.53 4.73 -4.81
C ARG A 16 -12.60 4.67 -3.73
N ALA A 17 -12.39 3.87 -2.71
CA ALA A 17 -13.33 3.75 -1.61
C ALA A 17 -13.45 5.05 -0.81
N PHE A 18 -12.33 5.72 -0.52
CA PHE A 18 -12.35 7.03 0.13
C PHE A 18 -12.98 8.13 -0.76
N ALA A 19 -12.80 8.08 -2.07
CA ALA A 19 -13.45 9.00 -2.98
C ALA A 19 -14.98 8.86 -2.95
N ALA A 20 -15.47 7.61 -2.91
CA ALA A 20 -16.90 7.34 -2.78
C ALA A 20 -17.44 7.83 -1.42
N LEU A 21 -16.74 7.55 -0.34
CA LEU A 21 -17.13 7.98 1.01
C LEU A 21 -17.11 9.50 1.17
N ALA A 22 -16.11 10.20 0.64
CA ALA A 22 -16.04 11.67 0.67
C ALA A 22 -17.19 12.32 -0.13
N ALA A 23 -17.59 11.69 -1.24
CA ALA A 23 -18.74 12.13 -2.00
C ALA A 23 -20.06 11.92 -1.24
N GLU A 24 -20.20 10.81 -0.52
CA GLU A 24 -21.37 10.49 0.30
C GLU A 24 -21.51 11.44 1.50
N LEU A 25 -20.46 11.55 2.32
CA LEU A 25 -20.49 12.30 3.57
C LEU A 25 -20.51 13.82 3.36
N PHE A 26 -19.74 14.31 2.38
CA PHE A 26 -19.45 15.75 2.26
C PHE A 26 -19.86 16.33 0.90
N GLY A 27 -20.39 15.52 -0.02
CA GLY A 27 -20.69 15.96 -1.38
C GLY A 27 -19.44 16.29 -2.22
N LYS A 28 -18.25 15.88 -1.78
CA LYS A 28 -16.96 16.12 -2.44
C LYS A 28 -16.76 15.10 -3.58
N LYS A 29 -17.31 15.42 -4.75
CA LYS A 29 -17.27 14.55 -5.93
C LYS A 29 -16.02 14.80 -6.77
N VAL A 30 -14.88 14.29 -6.32
CA VAL A 30 -13.64 14.29 -7.08
C VAL A 30 -13.53 12.95 -7.80
N PRO A 31 -13.50 12.93 -9.15
CA PRO A 31 -13.24 11.68 -9.89
C PRO A 31 -11.90 11.08 -9.47
N TYR A 32 -11.85 9.77 -9.31
CA TYR A 32 -10.61 9.08 -8.88
C TYR A 32 -9.40 9.46 -9.76
N GLU A 33 -9.59 9.52 -11.07
CA GLU A 33 -8.52 9.85 -12.02
C GLU A 33 -8.00 11.30 -11.91
N GLU A 34 -8.72 12.15 -11.20
CA GLU A 34 -8.37 13.56 -10.94
C GLU A 34 -7.75 13.77 -9.55
N MET A 35 -7.57 12.72 -8.74
CA MET A 35 -6.91 12.79 -7.44
C MET A 35 -5.41 13.05 -7.61
N LYS A 36 -4.98 14.30 -7.45
CA LYS A 36 -3.58 14.71 -7.66
C LYS A 36 -2.68 14.56 -6.45
N HIS A 37 -3.26 14.37 -5.26
CA HIS A 37 -2.53 14.33 -4.01
C HIS A 37 -2.71 12.98 -3.34
N PHE A 38 -1.62 12.43 -2.82
CA PHE A 38 -1.66 11.24 -1.97
C PHE A 38 -2.45 11.49 -0.66
N ASN A 39 -2.38 12.72 -0.14
CA ASN A 39 -3.14 13.10 1.04
C ASN A 39 -4.61 13.33 0.68
N LEU A 40 -5.51 12.55 1.29
CA LEU A 40 -6.95 12.63 1.05
C LEU A 40 -7.56 14.00 1.40
N ARG A 41 -7.02 14.68 2.43
CA ARG A 41 -7.46 16.03 2.80
C ARG A 41 -7.27 17.00 1.64
N ASP A 42 -6.10 16.95 1.01
CA ASP A 42 -5.76 17.83 -0.11
C ASP A 42 -6.49 17.41 -1.38
N SER A 43 -6.64 16.09 -1.62
CA SER A 43 -7.37 15.57 -2.78
C SER A 43 -8.84 15.96 -2.80
N PHE A 44 -9.50 16.00 -1.64
CA PHE A 44 -10.92 16.31 -1.53
C PHE A 44 -11.20 17.72 -1.00
N ASP A 45 -10.18 18.55 -0.77
CA ASP A 45 -10.32 19.87 -0.16
C ASP A 45 -11.17 19.80 1.12
N LEU A 46 -10.75 18.97 2.08
CA LEU A 46 -11.46 18.76 3.34
C LEU A 46 -10.97 19.72 4.42
N THR A 47 -11.91 20.17 5.24
CA THR A 47 -11.55 20.79 6.53
C THR A 47 -10.94 19.75 7.47
N GLU A 48 -10.26 20.20 8.53
CA GLU A 48 -9.70 19.31 9.55
C GLU A 48 -10.75 18.38 10.17
N ALA A 49 -11.93 18.92 10.46
CA ALA A 49 -13.06 18.17 11.03
C ALA A 49 -13.57 17.09 10.06
N GLN A 50 -13.75 17.45 8.79
CA GLN A 50 -14.19 16.49 7.76
C GLN A 50 -13.13 15.38 7.54
N TYR A 51 -11.86 15.74 7.55
CA TYR A 51 -10.79 14.76 7.42
C TYR A 51 -10.75 13.78 8.62
N ALA A 52 -10.89 14.30 9.83
CA ALA A 52 -10.98 13.46 11.03
C ALA A 52 -12.21 12.54 11.00
N GLU A 53 -13.36 13.05 10.55
CA GLU A 53 -14.59 12.27 10.35
C GLU A 53 -14.38 11.17 9.30
N LEU A 54 -13.80 11.50 8.14
CA LEU A 54 -13.49 10.54 7.08
C LEU A 54 -12.62 9.39 7.60
N LEU A 55 -11.56 9.70 8.33
CA LEU A 55 -10.67 8.70 8.93
C LEU A 55 -11.36 7.90 10.06
N GLY A 56 -12.39 8.45 10.69
CA GLY A 56 -13.20 7.73 11.68
C GLY A 56 -13.91 6.50 11.10
N HIS A 57 -14.19 6.49 9.80
CA HIS A 57 -14.80 5.36 9.08
C HIS A 57 -13.77 4.32 8.58
N GLU A 58 -12.46 4.58 8.77
CA GLU A 58 -11.39 3.75 8.23
C GLU A 58 -11.51 2.26 8.61
N PRO A 59 -11.76 1.84 9.87
CA PRO A 59 -11.79 0.43 10.22
C PRO A 59 -12.88 -0.36 9.47
N GLU A 60 -14.05 0.23 9.29
CA GLU A 60 -15.18 -0.41 8.59
C GLU A 60 -14.93 -0.44 7.09
N LEU A 61 -14.47 0.68 6.53
CA LEU A 61 -14.14 0.80 5.12
C LEU A 61 -13.04 -0.20 4.71
N LEU A 62 -11.95 -0.28 5.47
CA LEU A 62 -10.80 -1.12 5.14
C LEU A 62 -11.10 -2.62 5.21
N ALA A 63 -12.13 -3.02 5.96
CA ALA A 63 -12.54 -4.41 6.03
C ALA A 63 -13.14 -4.94 4.72
N ASP A 64 -13.70 -4.06 3.88
CA ASP A 64 -14.50 -4.46 2.70
C ASP A 64 -14.04 -3.87 1.37
N LEU A 65 -12.76 -3.48 1.29
CA LEU A 65 -12.18 -2.93 0.08
C LEU A 65 -12.17 -3.94 -1.08
N GLU A 66 -12.44 -3.44 -2.27
CA GLU A 66 -12.24 -4.22 -3.49
C GLU A 66 -10.76 -4.53 -3.72
N GLU A 67 -10.47 -5.73 -4.21
CA GLU A 67 -9.12 -6.13 -4.60
C GLU A 67 -8.68 -5.36 -5.85
N THR A 68 -7.45 -4.88 -5.87
CA THR A 68 -6.81 -4.44 -7.12
C THR A 68 -6.66 -5.66 -8.05
N PRO A 69 -7.23 -5.64 -9.26
CA PRO A 69 -7.36 -6.83 -10.09
C PRO A 69 -6.05 -7.61 -10.28
N GLY A 70 -6.05 -8.87 -9.84
CA GLY A 70 -4.93 -9.80 -9.99
C GLY A 70 -3.90 -9.80 -8.86
N ALA A 71 -4.06 -8.96 -7.84
CA ALA A 71 -3.12 -8.85 -6.72
C ALA A 71 -2.94 -10.18 -5.99
N SER A 72 -4.02 -10.76 -5.50
CA SER A 72 -3.97 -12.01 -4.74
C SER A 72 -3.45 -13.18 -5.57
N ALA A 73 -3.80 -13.25 -6.86
CA ALA A 73 -3.34 -14.30 -7.75
C ALA A 73 -1.80 -14.27 -7.91
N VAL A 74 -1.21 -13.09 -8.14
CA VAL A 74 0.24 -12.94 -8.30
C VAL A 74 0.97 -13.20 -6.99
N ILE A 75 0.47 -12.69 -5.87
CA ILE A 75 1.09 -12.91 -4.55
C ILE A 75 1.05 -14.39 -4.18
N ASN A 76 -0.07 -15.09 -4.39
CA ASN A 76 -0.16 -16.53 -4.14
C ASN A 76 0.79 -17.34 -5.05
N GLU A 77 0.96 -16.92 -6.31
CA GLU A 77 1.94 -17.52 -7.22
C GLU A 77 3.38 -17.35 -6.67
N TRP A 78 3.73 -16.17 -6.17
CA TRP A 78 5.04 -15.93 -5.57
C TRP A 78 5.26 -16.77 -4.32
N ILE A 79 4.29 -16.81 -3.41
CA ILE A 79 4.36 -17.63 -2.19
C ILE A 79 4.46 -19.12 -2.55
N GLY A 80 3.63 -19.60 -3.47
CA GLY A 80 3.64 -20.99 -3.95
C GLY A 80 4.95 -21.39 -4.66
N SER A 81 5.67 -20.42 -5.21
CA SER A 81 7.01 -20.59 -5.81
C SER A 81 8.15 -20.50 -4.78
N GLY A 82 7.83 -20.41 -3.49
CA GLY A 82 8.80 -20.36 -2.40
C GLY A 82 9.44 -18.99 -2.19
N HIS A 83 8.81 -17.92 -2.67
CA HIS A 83 9.26 -16.55 -2.42
C HIS A 83 8.70 -16.04 -1.08
N GLU A 84 9.47 -15.17 -0.41
CA GLU A 84 9.00 -14.48 0.80
C GLU A 84 8.27 -13.20 0.40
N VAL A 85 6.99 -13.08 0.79
CA VAL A 85 6.21 -11.87 0.57
C VAL A 85 5.89 -11.22 1.91
N SER A 86 6.32 -9.97 2.06
CA SER A 86 6.03 -9.14 3.22
C SER A 86 5.14 -7.97 2.79
N ILE A 87 3.91 -7.95 3.30
CA ILE A 87 3.00 -6.81 3.15
C ILE A 87 3.35 -5.82 4.25
N ILE A 88 3.77 -4.61 3.87
CA ILE A 88 4.23 -3.58 4.82
C ILE A 88 3.43 -2.31 4.61
N THR A 89 2.45 -2.09 5.50
CA THR A 89 1.49 -0.99 5.40
C THR A 89 1.83 0.20 6.28
N GLY A 90 1.44 1.39 5.85
CA GLY A 90 1.43 2.62 6.66
C GLY A 90 0.13 2.87 7.43
N ARG A 91 -0.82 1.92 7.41
CA ARG A 91 -2.07 1.99 8.17
C ARG A 91 -1.82 2.12 9.66
N PRO A 92 -2.73 2.73 10.43
CA PRO A 92 -2.69 2.66 11.90
C PRO A 92 -2.83 1.20 12.37
N PHE A 93 -2.10 0.81 13.41
CA PHE A 93 -2.15 -0.57 13.93
C PHE A 93 -3.54 -0.96 14.45
N SER A 94 -4.38 0.01 14.82
CA SER A 94 -5.80 -0.22 15.17
C SER A 94 -6.59 -0.91 14.06
N THR A 95 -6.11 -0.90 12.82
CA THR A 95 -6.74 -1.56 11.66
C THR A 95 -6.23 -2.99 11.42
N TYR A 96 -5.45 -3.57 12.36
CA TYR A 96 -4.84 -4.90 12.18
C TYR A 96 -5.86 -5.99 11.87
N GLU A 97 -6.92 -6.08 12.67
CA GLU A 97 -7.95 -7.11 12.50
C GLU A 97 -8.66 -6.99 11.14
N ALA A 98 -8.99 -5.76 10.72
CA ALA A 98 -9.61 -5.50 9.44
C ALA A 98 -8.67 -5.87 8.27
N SER A 99 -7.41 -5.49 8.36
CA SER A 99 -6.39 -5.79 7.34
C SER A 99 -6.12 -7.30 7.27
N ARG A 100 -6.02 -7.99 8.41
CA ARG A 100 -5.82 -9.43 8.45
C ARG A 100 -7.02 -10.18 7.88
N ALA A 101 -8.24 -9.79 8.27
CA ALA A 101 -9.47 -10.38 7.74
C ALA A 101 -9.60 -10.19 6.21
N TRP A 102 -9.18 -9.02 5.71
CA TRP A 102 -9.13 -8.76 4.27
C TRP A 102 -8.18 -9.73 3.56
N LEU A 103 -6.94 -9.87 4.05
CA LEU A 103 -5.96 -10.80 3.47
C LEU A 103 -6.44 -12.26 3.51
N ASP A 104 -7.06 -12.69 4.61
CA ASP A 104 -7.57 -14.04 4.76
C ASP A 104 -8.70 -14.35 3.76
N ARG A 105 -9.59 -13.38 3.52
CA ARG A 105 -10.70 -13.47 2.57
C ARG A 105 -10.21 -13.58 1.12
N HIS A 106 -9.09 -12.92 0.80
CA HIS A 106 -8.47 -12.96 -0.53
C HIS A 106 -7.42 -14.08 -0.67
N GLY A 107 -7.40 -15.05 0.27
CA GLY A 107 -6.51 -16.20 0.20
C GLY A 107 -5.04 -15.89 0.47
N LEU A 108 -4.72 -14.74 1.06
CA LEU A 108 -3.36 -14.28 1.36
C LEU A 108 -2.96 -14.56 2.82
N ARG A 109 -3.47 -15.65 3.40
CA ARG A 109 -3.25 -16.03 4.80
C ARG A 109 -1.76 -16.22 5.13
N ASP A 110 -0.97 -16.72 4.18
CA ASP A 110 0.44 -17.02 4.37
C ASP A 110 1.36 -15.81 4.13
N ALA A 111 0.81 -14.70 3.64
CA ALA A 111 1.56 -13.45 3.52
C ALA A 111 1.81 -12.83 4.90
N ARG A 112 3.05 -12.42 5.14
CA ARG A 112 3.43 -11.70 6.37
C ARG A 112 2.88 -10.28 6.31
N LEU A 113 2.20 -9.84 7.37
CA LEU A 113 1.68 -8.48 7.49
C LEU A 113 2.44 -7.71 8.56
N TYR A 114 2.98 -6.56 8.18
CA TYR A 114 3.70 -5.65 9.07
C TYR A 114 3.18 -4.23 8.97
N TYR A 115 3.25 -3.51 10.07
CA TYR A 115 2.92 -2.10 10.20
C TYR A 115 4.19 -1.28 10.38
N LEU A 116 4.41 -0.31 9.50
CA LEU A 116 5.52 0.63 9.57
C LEU A 116 4.96 2.05 9.59
N ASP A 117 5.40 2.87 10.54
CA ASP A 117 5.00 4.29 10.53
C ASP A 117 5.67 5.05 9.39
N LYS A 118 5.12 4.90 8.18
CA LYS A 118 5.61 5.57 6.98
C LYS A 118 5.35 7.08 6.98
N TYR A 119 4.36 7.54 7.75
CA TYR A 119 3.79 8.88 7.62
C TYR A 119 3.80 9.70 8.92
N GLY A 120 4.43 9.23 9.99
CA GLY A 120 4.50 9.91 11.28
C GLY A 120 3.16 9.97 12.03
N ARG A 121 2.28 9.01 11.78
CA ARG A 121 0.95 8.95 12.43
C ARG A 121 0.99 8.30 13.81
N GLY A 122 2.13 7.74 14.21
CA GLY A 122 2.31 7.03 15.47
C GLY A 122 1.61 5.67 15.50
N ASN A 123 2.30 4.62 15.10
CA ASN A 123 1.73 3.25 15.10
C ASN A 123 1.70 2.60 16.49
N GLY A 124 1.61 3.39 17.56
CA GLY A 124 1.46 2.86 18.93
C GLY A 124 2.73 2.21 19.48
N GLN A 125 2.62 1.68 20.67
CA GLN A 125 3.73 1.12 21.44
C GLN A 125 3.87 -0.38 21.15
N ALA A 126 4.90 -0.57 20.81
CA ALA A 126 5.99 -1.24 20.63
C ALA A 126 6.42 -2.68 20.96
N ASP A 127 5.82 -3.49 21.70
CA ASP A 127 6.20 -4.91 21.85
C ASP A 127 5.26 -5.85 21.07
N CYS A 128 4.82 -5.39 19.89
CA CYS A 128 4.01 -6.19 18.98
C CYS A 128 4.89 -6.65 17.81
N PRO A 129 4.97 -7.96 17.51
CA PRO A 129 5.82 -8.50 16.44
C PRO A 129 5.38 -8.07 15.03
N PHE A 130 4.19 -7.49 14.91
CA PHE A 130 3.64 -6.99 13.65
C PHE A 130 3.93 -5.50 13.42
N ILE A 131 4.47 -4.79 14.41
CA ILE A 131 4.89 -3.40 14.28
C ILE A 131 6.39 -3.35 14.07
N LEU A 132 6.80 -2.89 12.89
CA LEU A 132 8.22 -2.71 12.58
C LEU A 132 8.71 -1.39 13.18
N ARG A 133 9.70 -1.47 14.04
CA ARG A 133 10.50 -0.30 14.41
C ARG A 133 11.41 0.08 13.23
N PRO A 134 11.77 1.35 13.07
CA PRO A 134 12.67 1.75 11.99
C PRO A 134 13.94 0.90 11.90
N ASP A 135 14.60 0.62 13.04
CA ASP A 135 15.82 -0.18 13.08
C ASP A 135 15.61 -1.62 12.60
N ASP A 136 14.45 -2.22 12.86
CA ASP A 136 14.13 -3.58 12.41
C ASP A 136 13.83 -3.57 10.91
N TYR A 137 13.09 -2.56 10.43
CA TYR A 137 12.83 -2.38 9.01
C TYR A 137 14.13 -2.19 8.21
N PHE A 138 15.05 -1.34 8.68
CA PHE A 138 16.31 -1.07 8.00
C PHE A 138 17.30 -2.26 7.96
N ARG A 139 17.02 -3.34 8.70
CA ARG A 139 17.74 -4.62 8.58
C ARG A 139 17.10 -5.59 7.59
N MET A 140 15.87 -5.32 7.15
CA MET A 140 15.22 -6.15 6.14
C MET A 140 15.85 -5.92 4.77
N THR A 141 15.82 -6.95 3.94
CA THR A 141 16.30 -6.89 2.55
C THR A 141 15.22 -7.39 1.63
N PHE A 142 15.09 -6.74 0.48
CA PHE A 142 14.12 -7.10 -0.54
C PHE A 142 14.78 -7.07 -1.93
N ASP A 143 14.35 -7.95 -2.81
CA ASP A 143 14.75 -7.96 -4.22
C ASP A 143 13.83 -7.02 -5.03
N TYR A 144 12.54 -7.01 -4.68
CA TYR A 144 11.51 -6.19 -5.32
C TYR A 144 10.62 -5.51 -4.28
N ALA A 145 10.16 -4.30 -4.61
CA ALA A 145 9.11 -3.61 -3.90
C ALA A 145 7.98 -3.23 -4.85
N VAL A 146 6.73 -3.39 -4.41
CA VAL A 146 5.52 -2.85 -5.05
C VAL A 146 5.00 -1.74 -4.16
N GLU A 147 4.94 -0.51 -4.67
CA GLU A 147 4.57 0.67 -3.90
C GLU A 147 3.91 1.71 -4.81
N ASP A 148 2.90 2.43 -4.32
CA ASP A 148 2.24 3.51 -5.06
C ASP A 148 2.62 4.90 -4.57
N SER A 149 3.06 5.02 -3.30
CA SER A 149 3.31 6.30 -2.64
C SER A 149 4.74 6.80 -2.87
N PRO A 150 4.94 7.94 -3.55
CA PRO A 150 6.26 8.57 -3.66
C PRO A 150 6.86 8.92 -2.30
N ASN A 151 6.02 9.19 -1.29
CA ASN A 151 6.47 9.50 0.07
C ASN A 151 7.14 8.31 0.77
N ALA A 152 6.87 7.08 0.31
CA ALA A 152 7.47 5.87 0.84
C ALA A 152 8.84 5.55 0.22
N PHE A 153 9.21 6.16 -0.92
CA PHE A 153 10.47 5.84 -1.61
C PHE A 153 11.72 6.05 -0.74
N ARG A 154 11.69 7.02 0.17
CA ARG A 154 12.79 7.25 1.14
C ARG A 154 13.11 6.04 2.03
N PHE A 155 12.15 5.14 2.21
CA PHE A 155 12.37 3.90 2.98
C PHE A 155 13.18 2.87 2.21
N PHE A 156 13.44 3.09 0.92
CA PHE A 156 14.22 2.21 0.06
C PHE A 156 15.67 2.67 -0.14
N ASP A 157 16.04 3.86 0.34
CA ASP A 157 17.37 4.46 0.11
C ASP A 157 18.53 3.59 0.64
N HIS A 158 18.28 2.75 1.65
CA HIS A 158 19.27 1.82 2.19
C HIS A 158 19.44 0.52 1.38
N LEU A 159 18.64 0.33 0.33
CA LEU A 159 18.60 -0.86 -0.52
C LEU A 159 18.96 -0.51 -1.97
N PRO A 160 20.24 -0.30 -2.30
CA PRO A 160 20.66 0.21 -3.61
C PRO A 160 20.34 -0.74 -4.78
N GLU A 161 20.20 -2.04 -4.52
CA GLU A 161 19.89 -3.06 -5.54
C GLU A 161 18.39 -3.37 -5.66
N LEU A 162 17.56 -2.78 -4.78
CA LEU A 162 16.11 -2.99 -4.79
C LEU A 162 15.51 -2.49 -6.11
N LYS A 163 14.70 -3.32 -6.74
CA LYS A 163 13.88 -2.93 -7.89
C LYS A 163 12.49 -2.52 -7.41
N VAL A 164 12.11 -1.28 -7.65
CA VAL A 164 10.82 -0.72 -7.21
C VAL A 164 9.84 -0.69 -8.39
N LEU A 165 8.79 -1.47 -8.29
CA LEU A 165 7.67 -1.51 -9.22
C LEU A 165 6.60 -0.55 -8.70
N VAL A 166 6.56 0.64 -9.29
CA VAL A 166 5.63 1.69 -8.88
C VAL A 166 4.28 1.44 -9.52
N PHE A 167 3.28 1.11 -8.70
CA PHE A 167 1.92 0.92 -9.20
C PHE A 167 1.33 2.28 -9.63
N ASP A 168 0.89 2.41 -10.90
CA ASP A 168 0.34 3.67 -11.41
C ASP A 168 -0.93 4.06 -10.68
N ARG A 169 -0.88 5.23 -10.05
CA ARG A 169 -2.03 5.85 -9.40
C ARG A 169 -2.06 7.34 -9.74
N PRO A 170 -3.23 7.99 -9.75
CA PRO A 170 -3.34 9.38 -10.20
C PRO A 170 -2.36 10.34 -9.52
N TRP A 171 -2.16 10.18 -8.21
CA TRP A 171 -1.27 11.05 -7.41
C TRP A 171 0.22 10.84 -7.62
N ASN A 172 0.63 9.75 -8.29
CA ASN A 172 2.05 9.49 -8.51
C ASN A 172 2.50 9.68 -9.97
N ARG A 173 1.58 10.01 -10.89
CA ARG A 173 1.88 10.10 -12.33
C ARG A 173 2.93 11.14 -12.67
N GLU A 174 2.95 12.25 -11.93
CA GLU A 174 3.91 13.33 -12.12
C GLU A 174 5.17 13.18 -11.24
N ALA A 175 5.22 12.13 -10.39
CA ALA A 175 6.36 11.90 -9.52
C ALA A 175 7.58 11.45 -10.32
N GLY A 176 8.70 12.12 -10.09
CA GLY A 176 10.01 11.67 -10.56
C GLY A 176 10.50 10.45 -9.77
N PHE A 177 11.28 9.60 -10.42
CA PHE A 177 11.90 8.47 -9.75
C PHE A 177 13.31 8.79 -9.27
N PRO A 178 13.74 8.32 -8.10
CA PRO A 178 15.06 8.61 -7.54
C PRO A 178 16.22 8.11 -8.40
N ASN A 179 16.04 6.97 -9.08
CA ASN A 179 17.08 6.35 -9.92
C ASN A 179 16.47 5.37 -10.93
N GLY A 180 17.32 4.68 -11.69
CA GLY A 180 16.91 3.71 -12.74
C GLY A 180 16.34 2.38 -12.25
N ASN A 181 16.31 2.13 -10.94
CA ASN A 181 15.73 0.90 -10.38
C ASN A 181 14.20 0.98 -10.23
N TYR A 182 13.61 2.14 -10.47
CA TYR A 182 12.17 2.36 -10.38
C TYR A 182 11.52 2.17 -11.76
N ARG A 183 10.44 1.41 -11.78
CA ARG A 183 9.65 1.16 -12.97
C ARG A 183 8.17 1.29 -12.70
N ARG A 184 7.46 2.09 -13.50
CA ARG A 184 6.01 2.22 -13.46
C ARG A 184 5.34 0.98 -14.04
N CYS A 185 4.31 0.48 -13.35
CA CYS A 185 3.49 -0.64 -13.76
C CYS A 185 2.00 -0.24 -13.64
N PHE A 186 1.20 -0.65 -14.61
CA PHE A 186 -0.23 -0.27 -14.68
C PHE A 186 -1.16 -1.41 -14.24
N SER A 187 -0.62 -2.58 -13.93
CA SER A 187 -1.37 -3.74 -13.52
C SER A 187 -0.51 -4.76 -12.78
N TRP A 188 -1.15 -5.64 -12.02
CA TRP A 188 -0.48 -6.78 -11.41
C TRP A 188 0.13 -7.74 -12.44
N LYS A 189 -0.42 -7.81 -13.65
CA LYS A 189 0.19 -8.53 -14.76
C LYS A 189 1.57 -7.96 -15.11
N GLU A 190 1.67 -6.65 -15.27
CA GLU A 190 2.96 -5.99 -15.55
C GLU A 190 3.93 -6.11 -14.37
N ILE A 191 3.45 -6.01 -13.13
CA ILE A 191 4.26 -6.25 -11.93
C ILE A 191 4.86 -7.66 -11.98
N ARG A 192 4.04 -8.69 -12.23
CA ARG A 192 4.51 -10.08 -12.35
C ARG A 192 5.57 -10.24 -13.44
N GLU A 193 5.34 -9.70 -14.63
CA GLU A 193 6.26 -9.77 -15.75
C GLU A 193 7.61 -9.10 -15.43
N ASN A 194 7.58 -7.95 -14.75
CA ASN A 194 8.77 -7.18 -14.39
C ASN A 194 9.51 -7.73 -13.16
N ALA A 195 8.85 -8.49 -12.31
CA ALA A 195 9.47 -9.17 -11.17
C ALA A 195 10.16 -10.49 -11.52
N GLY A 196 10.28 -10.81 -12.81
CA GLY A 196 10.93 -12.05 -13.26
C GLY A 196 10.06 -13.27 -13.02
N GLY A 197 8.76 -13.16 -13.26
CA GLY A 197 7.85 -14.30 -13.28
C GLY A 197 8.35 -15.40 -14.22
N PRO A 198 8.07 -16.68 -13.96
CA PRO A 198 8.41 -17.75 -14.89
C PRO A 198 7.78 -17.44 -16.25
N GLY A 199 8.62 -17.43 -17.29
CA GLY A 199 8.21 -17.30 -18.69
C GLY A 199 7.35 -18.49 -19.11
#